data_dbc2ef631ac83ab0662d695bfd298c4a
#
_entry.id   dbc2ef631ac83ab0662d695bfd298c4a
#
_cell.length_a   1.000
_cell.length_b   1.000
_cell.length_c   1.000
_cell.angle_alpha   90.00
_cell.angle_beta   90.00
_cell.angle_gamma   90.00
#
_symmetry.space_group_name_H-M   'P 1'
#
loop_
_entity.id
_entity.type
_entity.pdbx_description
1 polymer ?
#
loop_
_entity_poly.entity_id
_entity_poly.type
_entity_poly.pdbx_seq_one_letter_code
_entity_poly.pdbx_strand_id
1 'polypeptide(L)'
;MKKVVKFGGSSLASARQFKKVADIIKSDKSRRYVVPSAPGKRSDKDEKVTDLLYACYDAVAEGRSYKKILEKIKSRYMDIIDGLD
;
A
#
# COMPACT_ATOMS: atom_id res chain seq x y z
N MET A 1 -3.24 27.90 6.30
CA MET A 1 -2.02 27.14 6.61
C MET A 1 -2.04 25.82 5.84
N LYS A 2 -0.91 25.45 5.24
CA LYS A 2 -0.78 24.15 4.52
C LYS A 2 -0.33 23.08 5.50
N LYS A 3 -0.96 21.90 5.40
CA LYS A 3 -0.62 20.74 6.24
C LYS A 3 0.04 19.66 5.41
N VAL A 4 0.97 18.96 6.05
CA VAL A 4 1.54 17.71 5.53
C VAL A 4 0.90 16.57 6.30
N VAL A 5 0.33 15.59 5.58
CA VAL A 5 -0.31 14.44 6.21
C VAL A 5 0.35 13.15 5.73
N LYS A 6 0.55 12.22 6.65
CA LYS A 6 1.17 10.93 6.37
C LYS A 6 0.19 9.81 6.70
N PHE A 7 0.07 8.86 5.79
CA PHE A 7 -0.76 7.67 5.98
C PHE A 7 0.12 6.44 6.01
N GLY A 8 0.02 5.67 7.09
CA GLY A 8 0.78 4.43 7.26
C GLY A 8 0.18 3.28 6.45
N GLY A 9 0.88 2.15 6.46
CA GLY A 9 0.53 0.99 5.62
C GLY A 9 -0.86 0.42 5.87
N SER A 10 -1.30 0.31 7.14
CA SER A 10 -2.63 -0.20 7.47
C SER A 10 -3.75 0.67 6.93
N SER A 11 -3.51 1.98 6.82
CA SER A 11 -4.48 2.93 6.25
C SER A 11 -4.63 2.77 4.73
N LEU A 12 -3.72 2.08 4.08
CA LEU A 12 -3.67 1.89 2.63
C LEU A 12 -3.74 0.41 2.24
N ALA A 13 -4.17 -0.46 3.15
CA ALA A 13 -4.13 -1.90 2.94
C ALA A 13 -5.18 -2.43 1.96
N SER A 14 -6.27 -1.70 1.74
CA SER A 14 -7.38 -2.13 0.87
C SER A 14 -8.07 -0.94 0.22
N ALA A 15 -8.91 -1.20 -0.77
CA ALA A 15 -9.73 -0.18 -1.43
C ALA A 15 -10.60 0.57 -0.44
N ARG A 16 -11.19 -0.14 0.53
CA ARG A 16 -12.01 0.47 1.57
C ARG A 16 -11.22 1.51 2.38
N GLN A 17 -9.99 1.18 2.73
CA GLN A 17 -9.13 2.09 3.47
C GLN A 17 -8.70 3.28 2.61
N PHE A 18 -8.42 3.08 1.34
CA PHE A 18 -8.12 4.16 0.39
C PHE A 18 -9.29 5.17 0.32
N LYS A 19 -10.53 4.68 0.30
CA LYS A 19 -11.70 5.56 0.29
C LYS A 19 -11.78 6.42 1.54
N LYS A 20 -11.47 5.85 2.71
CA LYS A 20 -11.41 6.59 3.97
C LYS A 20 -10.33 7.67 3.94
N VAL A 21 -9.15 7.35 3.41
CA VAL A 21 -8.05 8.30 3.25
C VAL A 21 -8.45 9.44 2.34
N ALA A 22 -9.10 9.15 1.22
CA ALA A 22 -9.58 10.18 0.30
C ALA A 22 -10.57 11.13 0.99
N ASP A 23 -11.49 10.59 1.78
CA ASP A 23 -12.46 11.41 2.53
C ASP A 23 -11.76 12.32 3.55
N ILE A 24 -10.75 11.80 4.25
CA ILE A 24 -9.97 12.60 5.20
C ILE A 24 -9.27 13.75 4.49
N ILE A 25 -8.62 13.48 3.35
CA ILE A 25 -7.91 14.50 2.57
C ILE A 25 -8.89 15.58 2.11
N LYS A 26 -10.05 15.17 1.58
CA LYS A 26 -11.05 16.09 1.04
C LYS A 26 -11.75 16.91 2.12
N SER A 27 -11.78 16.44 3.36
CA SER A 27 -12.49 17.11 4.46
C SER A 27 -11.79 18.37 4.95
N ASP A 28 -10.54 18.59 4.58
CA ASP A 28 -9.77 19.78 4.97
C ASP A 28 -8.86 20.22 3.83
N LYS A 29 -9.18 21.36 3.21
CA LYS A 29 -8.43 21.89 2.07
C LYS A 29 -6.98 22.26 2.40
N SER A 30 -6.63 22.41 3.68
CA SER A 30 -5.26 22.71 4.09
C SER A 30 -4.34 21.48 4.03
N ARG A 31 -4.90 20.27 3.89
CA ARG A 31 -4.12 19.02 3.70
C ARG A 31 -3.64 18.94 2.25
N ARG A 32 -2.57 19.67 1.95
CA ARG A 32 -2.07 19.86 0.59
C ARG A 32 -0.96 18.89 0.21
N TYR A 33 -0.20 18.40 1.18
CA TYR A 33 0.93 17.52 0.96
C TYR A 33 0.64 16.17 1.60
N VAL A 34 0.56 15.12 0.77
CA VAL A 34 0.18 13.77 1.21
C VAL A 34 1.34 12.82 0.99
N VAL A 35 1.75 12.13 2.05
CA VAL A 35 2.82 11.14 2.00
C VAL A 35 2.21 9.76 2.31
N PRO A 36 1.93 8.95 1.27
CA PRO A 36 1.40 7.60 1.48
C PRO A 36 2.52 6.59 1.67
N SER A 37 2.25 5.57 2.49
CA SER A 37 3.09 4.38 2.58
C SER A 37 2.68 3.35 1.53
N ALA A 38 3.46 2.27 1.39
CA ALA A 38 3.03 1.09 0.64
C ALA A 38 1.91 0.38 1.42
N PRO A 39 1.02 -0.37 0.72
CA PRO A 39 -0.06 -1.09 1.40
C PRO A 39 0.44 -2.04 2.49
N GLY A 40 -0.17 -1.95 3.66
CA GLY A 40 0.14 -2.79 4.81
C GLY A 40 -0.71 -4.05 4.84
N LYS A 41 -0.80 -4.67 6.02
CA LYS A 41 -1.58 -5.88 6.23
C LYS A 41 -3.07 -5.58 6.26
N ARG A 42 -3.88 -6.41 5.59
CA ARG A 42 -5.35 -6.38 5.67
C ARG A 42 -5.84 -7.14 6.90
N SER A 43 -5.03 -8.09 7.39
CA SER A 43 -5.28 -8.90 8.59
C SER A 43 -3.95 -9.38 9.16
N ASP A 44 -3.98 -10.03 10.33
CA ASP A 44 -2.76 -10.55 10.97
C ASP A 44 -2.03 -11.58 10.13
N LYS A 45 -2.73 -12.27 9.24
CA LYS A 45 -2.15 -13.31 8.37
C LYS A 45 -1.64 -12.77 7.05
N ASP A 46 -1.87 -11.50 6.78
CA ASP A 46 -1.46 -10.89 5.52
C ASP A 46 0.00 -10.46 5.56
N GLU A 47 0.53 -10.07 4.39
CA GLU A 47 1.90 -9.61 4.24
C GLU A 47 1.91 -8.13 3.86
N LYS A 48 2.84 -7.36 4.42
CA LYS A 48 3.07 -5.97 4.00
C LYS A 48 3.73 -5.96 2.62
N VAL A 49 3.34 -5.02 1.77
CA VAL A 49 3.97 -4.88 0.45
C VAL A 49 5.47 -4.61 0.58
N THR A 50 5.91 -3.82 1.57
CA THR A 50 7.34 -3.59 1.82
C THR A 50 8.09 -4.88 2.10
N ASP A 51 7.50 -5.80 2.88
CA ASP A 51 8.11 -7.10 3.16
C ASP A 51 8.22 -7.95 1.88
N LEU A 52 7.19 -7.89 1.02
CA LEU A 52 7.22 -8.58 -0.27
C LEU A 52 8.32 -8.01 -1.18
N LEU A 53 8.54 -6.70 -1.15
CA LEU A 53 9.63 -6.06 -1.92
C LEU A 53 10.99 -6.52 -1.43
N TYR A 54 11.21 -6.59 -0.11
CA TYR A 54 12.44 -7.13 0.46
C TYR A 54 12.64 -8.59 0.06
N ALA A 55 11.56 -9.38 0.08
CA ALA A 55 11.63 -10.79 -0.34
C ALA A 55 12.04 -10.93 -1.82
N CYS A 56 11.57 -10.03 -2.69
CA CYS A 56 12.00 -10.00 -4.10
C CYS A 56 13.51 -9.73 -4.21
N TYR A 57 14.00 -8.76 -3.46
CA TYR A 57 15.43 -8.44 -3.43
C TYR A 57 16.26 -9.63 -2.97
N ASP A 58 15.86 -10.27 -1.87
CA ASP A 58 16.56 -11.43 -1.33
C ASP A 58 16.58 -12.59 -2.33
N ALA A 59 15.46 -12.83 -3.01
CA ALA A 59 15.36 -13.88 -4.03
C ALA A 59 16.36 -13.63 -5.17
N VAL A 60 16.43 -12.39 -5.68
CA VAL A 60 17.36 -12.02 -6.75
C VAL A 60 18.81 -12.16 -6.27
N ALA A 61 19.12 -11.68 -5.06
CA ALA A 61 20.47 -11.77 -4.50
C ALA A 61 20.93 -13.21 -4.30
N GLU A 62 20.01 -14.12 -4.02
CA GLU A 62 20.29 -15.54 -3.79
C GLU A 62 20.15 -16.39 -5.07
N GLY A 63 19.86 -15.79 -6.21
CA GLY A 63 19.68 -16.51 -7.47
C GLY A 63 18.39 -17.32 -7.55
N ARG A 64 17.40 -17.03 -6.67
CA ARG A 64 16.08 -17.69 -6.70
C ARG A 64 15.09 -16.90 -7.55
N SER A 65 14.03 -17.57 -7.97
CA SER A 65 12.97 -16.90 -8.73
C SER A 65 12.17 -15.95 -7.84
N TYR A 66 11.94 -14.73 -8.32
CA TYR A 66 11.12 -13.70 -7.66
C TYR A 66 9.68 -13.64 -8.22
N LYS A 67 9.37 -14.44 -9.25
CA LYS A 67 8.12 -14.30 -10.03
C LYS A 67 6.86 -14.44 -9.18
N LYS A 68 6.80 -15.44 -8.29
CA LYS A 68 5.64 -15.64 -7.40
C LYS A 68 5.45 -14.50 -6.42
N ILE A 69 6.54 -13.95 -5.92
CA ILE A 69 6.50 -12.81 -4.99
C ILE A 69 5.98 -11.56 -5.71
N LEU A 70 6.48 -11.32 -6.92
CA LEU A 70 6.04 -10.19 -7.74
C LEU A 70 4.54 -10.30 -8.07
N GLU A 71 4.05 -11.52 -8.35
CA GLU A 71 2.62 -11.75 -8.59
C GLU A 71 1.77 -11.41 -7.36
N LYS A 72 2.25 -11.70 -6.15
CA LYS A 72 1.56 -11.32 -4.92
C LYS A 72 1.45 -9.80 -4.79
N ILE A 73 2.52 -9.07 -5.09
CA ILE A 73 2.52 -7.60 -5.05
C ILE A 73 1.51 -7.06 -6.06
N LYS A 74 1.56 -7.57 -7.29
CA LYS A 74 0.64 -7.18 -8.36
C LYS A 74 -0.82 -7.42 -7.95
N SER A 75 -1.11 -8.60 -7.41
CA SER A 75 -2.45 -8.96 -6.96
C SER A 75 -2.97 -7.99 -5.89
N ARG A 76 -2.12 -7.60 -4.92
CA ARG A 76 -2.50 -6.65 -3.88
C ARG A 76 -2.92 -5.30 -4.46
N TYR A 77 -2.16 -4.77 -5.41
CA TYR A 77 -2.48 -3.50 -6.05
C TYR A 77 -3.71 -3.62 -6.96
N MET A 78 -3.84 -4.72 -7.68
CA MET A 78 -5.02 -4.92 -8.54
C MET A 78 -6.31 -5.02 -7.74
N ASP A 79 -6.28 -5.67 -6.57
CA ASP A 79 -7.43 -5.73 -5.67
C ASP A 79 -7.86 -4.33 -5.22
N ILE A 80 -6.90 -3.46 -4.92
CA ILE A 80 -7.17 -2.07 -4.55
C ILE A 80 -7.77 -1.32 -5.73
N ILE A 81 -7.16 -1.42 -6.91
CA ILE A 81 -7.62 -0.74 -8.12
C ILE A 81 -9.06 -1.16 -8.46
N ASP A 82 -9.31 -2.46 -8.48
CA ASP A 82 -10.64 -3.00 -8.80
C ASP A 82 -11.70 -2.53 -7.79
N GLY A 83 -11.34 -2.45 -6.52
CA GLY A 83 -12.25 -1.99 -5.48
C GLY A 83 -12.53 -0.49 -5.50
N LEU A 84 -11.68 0.29 -6.19
CA LEU A 84 -11.86 1.75 -6.29
C LEU A 84 -12.70 2.16 -7.50
N ASP A 85 -12.93 1.27 -8.42
CA ASP A 85 -13.74 1.54 -9.62
C ASP A 85 -15.25 1.61 -9.32
#